data_74692842a00d20a176f807b2ad33d668
#
_entry.id   74692842a00d20a176f807b2ad33d668
#
_cell.length_a   1.000
_cell.length_b   1.000
_cell.length_c   1.000
_cell.angle_alpha   90.00
_cell.angle_beta   90.00
_cell.angle_gamma   90.00
#
_symmetry.space_group_name_H-M   'P 1'
#
loop_
_entity.id
_entity.type
_entity.pdbx_description
1 polymer ?
#
loop_
_entity_poly.entity_id
_entity_poly.type
_entity_poly.pdbx_seq_one_letter_code
_entity_poly.pdbx_strand_id
1 'polypeptide(L)'
;MGANMIVVNTNETPWSARFNEKIGRELFRKELYQDAETGMEVRLVRYPAGVINPRHAHPCGHGMYVLEGNLVTHAGTVGPGTFVWFPEGELMEHGASAEGDVTVLFSTNKLFRIDYA
;
A
#
# COMPACT_ATOMS: atom_id res chain seq x y z
N MET A 1 -16.56 -24.05 16.97
CA MET A 1 -16.30 -23.93 15.57
C MET A 1 -15.11 -23.02 15.33
N GLY A 2 -14.16 -23.44 14.56
CA GLY A 2 -12.97 -22.68 14.28
C GLY A 2 -13.15 -21.69 13.16
N ALA A 3 -12.19 -20.76 13.06
CA ALA A 3 -12.10 -19.85 11.94
C ALA A 3 -11.60 -20.62 10.69
N ASN A 4 -12.07 -20.21 9.54
CA ASN A 4 -11.63 -20.78 8.28
C ASN A 4 -10.36 -20.10 7.78
N MET A 5 -9.50 -20.87 7.18
CA MET A 5 -8.33 -20.36 6.48
C MET A 5 -8.78 -19.54 5.26
N ILE A 6 -8.14 -18.40 5.05
CA ILE A 6 -8.38 -17.54 3.90
C ILE A 6 -7.31 -17.81 2.86
N VAL A 7 -7.71 -18.07 1.62
CA VAL A 7 -6.78 -18.30 0.51
C VAL A 7 -7.17 -17.38 -0.64
N VAL A 8 -6.22 -16.56 -1.08
CA VAL A 8 -6.43 -15.65 -2.21
C VAL A 8 -5.29 -15.84 -3.21
N ASN A 9 -5.63 -16.23 -4.43
CA ASN A 9 -4.67 -16.30 -5.53
C ASN A 9 -4.70 -14.96 -6.27
N THR A 10 -3.66 -14.17 -6.12
CA THR A 10 -3.61 -12.83 -6.72
C THR A 10 -3.58 -12.87 -8.24
N ASN A 11 -3.13 -13.97 -8.85
CA ASN A 11 -3.16 -14.11 -10.31
C ASN A 11 -4.58 -14.26 -10.85
N GLU A 12 -5.53 -14.66 -10.01
CA GLU A 12 -6.93 -14.83 -10.36
C GLU A 12 -7.81 -13.68 -9.88
N THR A 13 -7.23 -12.73 -9.15
CA THR A 13 -7.92 -11.57 -8.59
C THR A 13 -7.69 -10.36 -9.47
N PRO A 14 -8.74 -9.71 -10.01
CA PRO A 14 -8.55 -8.52 -10.84
C PRO A 14 -8.11 -7.32 -10.00
N TRP A 15 -7.38 -6.40 -10.63
CA TRP A 15 -7.07 -5.11 -10.02
C TRP A 15 -8.34 -4.27 -9.91
N SER A 16 -8.51 -3.62 -8.77
CA SER A 16 -9.60 -2.68 -8.52
C SER A 16 -9.03 -1.28 -8.53
N ALA A 17 -9.58 -0.40 -9.38
CA ALA A 17 -9.12 0.98 -9.48
C ALA A 17 -9.79 1.83 -8.40
N ARG A 18 -9.02 2.72 -7.79
CA ARG A 18 -9.51 3.70 -6.81
C ARG A 18 -8.96 5.07 -7.17
N PHE A 19 -9.86 5.99 -7.49
CA PHE A 19 -9.47 7.36 -7.76
C PHE A 19 -9.11 8.06 -6.44
N ASN A 20 -7.96 8.75 -6.43
CA ASN A 20 -7.52 9.52 -5.28
C ASN A 20 -7.52 11.00 -5.67
N GLU A 21 -8.37 11.78 -5.03
CA GLU A 21 -8.56 13.20 -5.36
C GLU A 21 -7.30 14.04 -5.08
N LYS A 22 -6.55 13.70 -4.05
CA LYS A 22 -5.32 14.43 -3.70
C LYS A 22 -4.23 14.22 -4.75
N ILE A 23 -4.18 13.02 -5.32
CA ILE A 23 -3.20 12.69 -6.37
C ILE A 23 -3.72 13.09 -7.74
N GLY A 24 -5.04 13.05 -7.95
CA GLY A 24 -5.66 13.28 -9.25
C GLY A 24 -5.53 12.10 -10.20
N ARG A 25 -5.22 10.92 -9.69
CA ARG A 25 -4.97 9.70 -10.45
C ARG A 25 -5.59 8.49 -9.75
N GLU A 26 -5.79 7.43 -10.51
CA GLU A 26 -6.20 6.15 -9.96
C GLU A 26 -5.00 5.40 -9.43
N LEU A 27 -5.18 4.75 -8.28
CA LEU A 27 -4.29 3.71 -7.77
C LEU A 27 -5.03 2.39 -7.89
N PHE A 28 -4.29 1.28 -7.86
CA PHE A 28 -4.86 -0.04 -8.08
C PHE A 28 -4.57 -0.95 -6.90
N ARG A 29 -5.53 -1.82 -6.56
CA ARG A 29 -5.34 -2.75 -5.45
C ARG A 29 -6.05 -4.07 -5.65
N LYS A 30 -5.56 -5.09 -4.93
CA LYS A 30 -6.20 -6.39 -4.77
C LYS A 30 -6.30 -6.64 -3.29
N GLU A 31 -7.53 -6.75 -2.76
CA GLU A 31 -7.75 -7.02 -1.35
C GLU A 31 -7.42 -8.48 -1.04
N LEU A 32 -6.64 -8.74 0.00
CA LEU A 32 -6.26 -10.08 0.41
C LEU A 32 -6.91 -10.50 1.71
N TYR A 33 -6.90 -9.62 2.72
CA TYR A 33 -7.46 -9.93 4.02
C TYR A 33 -7.77 -8.64 4.79
N GLN A 34 -8.81 -8.69 5.58
CA GLN A 34 -9.17 -7.61 6.49
C GLN A 34 -9.69 -8.21 7.79
N ASP A 35 -9.17 -7.73 8.92
CA ASP A 35 -9.61 -8.17 10.24
C ASP A 35 -10.61 -7.17 10.79
N ALA A 36 -11.85 -7.60 11.00
CA ALA A 36 -12.92 -6.73 11.48
C ALA A 36 -12.70 -6.24 12.92
N GLU A 37 -11.98 -6.99 13.74
CA GLU A 37 -11.74 -6.61 15.14
C GLU A 37 -10.69 -5.53 15.27
N THR A 38 -9.59 -5.65 14.56
CA THR A 38 -8.45 -4.73 14.66
C THR A 38 -8.48 -3.65 13.58
N GLY A 39 -9.18 -3.91 12.48
CA GLY A 39 -9.17 -3.05 11.30
C GLY A 39 -7.92 -3.21 10.44
N MET A 40 -7.01 -4.14 10.77
CA MET A 40 -5.83 -4.36 9.96
C MET A 40 -6.21 -4.86 8.57
N GLU A 41 -5.42 -4.51 7.58
CA GLU A 41 -5.63 -4.89 6.18
C GLU A 41 -4.36 -5.41 5.56
N VAL A 42 -4.51 -6.35 4.62
CA VAL A 42 -3.43 -6.81 3.76
C VAL A 42 -3.92 -6.76 2.33
N ARG A 43 -3.14 -6.13 1.44
CA ARG A 43 -3.50 -6.02 0.04
C ARG A 43 -2.28 -5.78 -0.85
N LEU A 44 -2.43 -6.07 -2.13
CA LEU A 44 -1.50 -5.58 -3.13
C LEU A 44 -1.91 -4.17 -3.53
N VAL A 45 -0.94 -3.29 -3.71
CA VAL A 45 -1.15 -1.93 -4.18
C VAL A 45 -0.21 -1.67 -5.35
N ARG A 46 -0.73 -1.05 -6.41
CA ARG A 46 0.08 -0.62 -7.54
C ARG A 46 -0.08 0.88 -7.74
N TYR A 47 1.04 1.57 -7.77
CA TYR A 47 1.12 2.97 -8.15
C TYR A 47 1.61 3.04 -9.59
N PRO A 48 0.92 3.76 -10.49
CA PRO A 48 1.44 3.99 -11.84
C PRO A 48 2.75 4.78 -11.81
N ALA A 49 3.56 4.64 -12.85
CA ALA A 49 4.84 5.32 -12.98
C ALA A 49 4.72 6.82 -12.70
N GLY A 50 5.57 7.34 -11.83
CA GLY A 50 5.63 8.74 -11.46
C GLY A 50 4.56 9.22 -10.50
N VAL A 51 3.63 8.35 -10.09
CA VAL A 51 2.55 8.74 -9.17
C VAL A 51 3.03 8.61 -7.74
N ILE A 52 3.02 9.71 -7.01
CA ILE A 52 3.43 9.80 -5.61
C ILE A 52 2.23 10.21 -4.79
N ASN A 53 1.95 9.47 -3.73
CA ASN A 53 0.97 9.89 -2.73
C ASN A 53 1.63 10.97 -1.87
N PRO A 54 1.12 12.21 -1.90
CA PRO A 54 1.79 13.31 -1.25
C PRO A 54 1.80 13.17 0.27
N ARG A 55 2.47 14.08 0.93
CA ARG A 55 2.73 14.01 2.36
C ARG A 55 1.46 13.75 3.18
N HIS A 56 1.51 12.70 3.99
CA HIS A 56 0.38 12.25 4.80
C HIS A 56 0.85 11.41 5.97
N ALA A 57 -0.08 11.12 6.90
CA ALA A 57 0.17 10.21 8.02
C ALA A 57 -1.02 9.25 8.14
N HIS A 58 -0.84 8.21 8.96
CA HIS A 58 -1.89 7.23 9.23
C HIS A 58 -2.03 7.01 10.75
N PRO A 59 -3.24 6.65 11.23
CA PRO A 59 -3.44 6.25 12.62
C PRO A 59 -3.01 4.79 12.88
N CYS A 60 -2.17 4.26 12.04
CA CYS A 60 -1.62 2.89 12.13
C CYS A 60 -0.21 2.87 11.59
N GLY A 61 0.56 1.87 12.00
CA GLY A 61 1.78 1.53 11.28
C GLY A 61 1.44 0.70 10.06
N HIS A 62 2.23 0.79 9.00
CA HIS A 62 2.04 -0.08 7.86
C HIS A 62 3.36 -0.46 7.20
N GLY A 63 3.36 -1.64 6.60
CA GLY A 63 4.49 -2.17 5.89
C GLY A 63 4.25 -2.22 4.39
N MET A 64 5.31 -2.06 3.63
CA MET A 64 5.30 -2.26 2.19
C MET A 64 6.49 -3.15 1.80
N TYR A 65 6.19 -4.28 1.20
CA TYR A 65 7.21 -5.16 0.63
C TYR A 65 7.17 -4.99 -0.89
N VAL A 66 8.27 -4.53 -1.47
CA VAL A 66 8.33 -4.24 -2.91
C VAL A 66 8.45 -5.53 -3.70
N LEU A 67 7.48 -5.77 -4.58
CA LEU A 67 7.43 -6.95 -5.46
C LEU A 67 7.99 -6.63 -6.84
N GLU A 68 7.60 -5.48 -7.39
CA GLU A 68 8.04 -5.04 -8.72
C GLU A 68 8.20 -3.52 -8.73
N GLY A 69 9.14 -3.04 -9.52
CA GLY A 69 9.38 -1.62 -9.67
C GLY A 69 10.17 -1.03 -8.51
N ASN A 70 10.18 0.29 -8.43
CA ASN A 70 10.94 1.02 -7.42
C ASN A 70 10.00 1.90 -6.61
N LEU A 71 10.03 1.72 -5.29
CA LEU A 71 9.24 2.50 -4.36
C LEU A 71 10.01 3.75 -3.94
N VAL A 72 9.47 4.90 -4.29
CA VAL A 72 9.99 6.19 -3.83
C VAL A 72 9.41 6.46 -2.45
N THR A 73 10.26 6.87 -1.51
CA THR A 73 9.84 7.29 -0.18
C THR A 73 10.48 8.62 0.16
N HIS A 74 10.04 9.26 1.23
CA HIS A 74 10.67 10.50 1.71
C HIS A 74 12.11 10.28 2.23
N ALA A 75 12.53 9.03 2.40
CA ALA A 75 13.87 8.67 2.87
C ALA A 75 14.73 8.03 1.77
N GLY A 76 14.24 7.97 0.54
CA GLY A 76 14.98 7.39 -0.58
C GLY A 76 14.14 6.40 -1.38
N THR A 77 14.72 5.86 -2.44
CA THR A 77 14.07 4.93 -3.35
C THR A 77 14.62 3.53 -3.14
N VAL A 78 13.73 2.53 -3.06
CA VAL A 78 14.10 1.14 -2.82
C VAL A 78 13.48 0.23 -3.88
N GLY A 79 14.17 -0.85 -4.20
CA GLY A 79 13.77 -1.80 -5.25
C GLY A 79 13.15 -3.08 -4.73
N PRO A 80 12.86 -4.02 -5.67
CA PRO A 80 12.23 -5.31 -5.32
C PRO A 80 12.98 -6.06 -4.24
N GLY A 81 12.23 -6.72 -3.36
CA GLY A 81 12.79 -7.46 -2.23
C GLY A 81 13.01 -6.62 -0.98
N THR A 82 12.74 -5.32 -1.03
CA THR A 82 12.92 -4.42 0.11
C THR A 82 11.62 -4.30 0.90
N PHE A 83 11.73 -4.38 2.22
CA PHE A 83 10.63 -4.13 3.13
C PHE A 83 10.82 -2.77 3.81
N VAL A 84 9.75 -1.96 3.82
CA VAL A 84 9.75 -0.66 4.48
C VAL A 84 8.63 -0.64 5.51
N TRP A 85 8.92 -0.22 6.73
CA TRP A 85 7.91 -0.01 7.75
C TRP A 85 7.73 1.48 8.00
N PHE A 86 6.49 1.96 7.89
CA PHE A 86 6.12 3.34 8.17
C PHE A 86 5.43 3.40 9.53
N PRO A 87 6.06 4.02 10.55
CA PRO A 87 5.47 4.10 11.88
C PRO A 87 4.18 4.91 11.92
N GLU A 88 3.32 4.56 12.87
CA GLU A 88 2.09 5.31 13.11
C GLU A 88 2.39 6.79 13.37
N GLY A 89 1.62 7.67 12.72
CA GLY A 89 1.71 9.11 12.93
C GLY A 89 2.87 9.83 12.24
N GLU A 90 3.80 9.10 11.64
CA GLU A 90 4.90 9.71 10.90
C GLU A 90 4.40 10.32 9.60
N LEU A 91 4.85 11.54 9.30
CA LEU A 91 4.60 12.15 8.00
C LEU A 91 5.45 11.44 6.95
N MET A 92 4.82 11.00 5.88
CA MET A 92 5.46 10.22 4.83
C MET A 92 4.96 10.63 3.45
N GLU A 93 5.71 10.28 2.44
CA GLU A 93 5.26 10.25 1.06
C GLU A 93 5.85 9.02 0.39
N HIS A 94 5.12 8.43 -0.53
CA HIS A 94 5.57 7.22 -1.22
C HIS A 94 4.81 7.04 -2.53
N GLY A 95 5.43 6.31 -3.46
CA GLY A 95 4.82 6.03 -4.74
C GLY A 95 5.82 5.39 -5.69
N ALA A 96 5.53 5.50 -6.98
CA ALA A 96 6.34 4.92 -8.03
C ALA A 96 7.34 5.93 -8.60
N SER A 97 8.54 5.46 -8.93
CA SER A 97 9.48 6.27 -9.70
C SER A 97 8.93 6.52 -11.10
N ALA A 98 9.48 7.51 -11.79
CA ALA A 98 9.04 7.85 -13.15
C ALA A 98 9.35 6.75 -14.18
N GLU A 99 10.20 5.79 -13.80
CA GLU A 99 10.68 4.73 -14.70
C GLU A 99 9.67 3.59 -14.90
N GLY A 100 8.73 3.41 -14.00
CA GLY A 100 7.72 2.35 -14.12
C GLY A 100 6.81 2.27 -12.93
N ASP A 101 5.78 1.42 -13.05
CA ASP A 101 4.86 1.15 -11.96
C ASP A 101 5.58 0.46 -10.81
N VAL A 102 5.10 0.66 -9.58
CA VAL A 102 5.55 -0.11 -8.42
C VAL A 102 4.39 -0.93 -7.86
N THR A 103 4.66 -2.20 -7.57
CA THR A 103 3.69 -3.09 -6.92
C THR A 103 4.27 -3.51 -5.58
N VAL A 104 3.50 -3.32 -4.53
CA VAL A 104 3.90 -3.65 -3.16
C VAL A 104 2.85 -4.54 -2.48
N LEU A 105 3.31 -5.37 -1.56
CA LEU A 105 2.44 -6.01 -0.58
C LEU A 105 2.33 -5.05 0.59
N PHE A 106 1.12 -4.56 0.81
CA PHE A 106 0.80 -3.54 1.81
C PHE A 106 0.07 -4.18 2.98
N SER A 107 0.49 -3.89 4.21
CA SER A 107 -0.20 -4.38 5.40
C SER A 107 -0.21 -3.32 6.49
N THR A 108 -1.33 -3.24 7.22
CA THR A 108 -1.46 -2.34 8.36
C THR A 108 -1.57 -3.15 9.65
N ASN A 109 -1.26 -2.55 10.78
CA ASN A 109 -1.41 -3.25 12.06
C ASN A 109 -2.76 -2.95 12.75
N LYS A 110 -3.50 -1.95 12.27
CA LYS A 110 -4.84 -1.62 12.74
C LYS A 110 -5.55 -0.76 11.69
N LEU A 111 -6.68 -0.16 12.04
CA LEU A 111 -7.53 0.58 11.11
C LEU A 111 -6.74 1.60 10.30
N PHE A 112 -6.92 1.55 8.98
CA PHE A 112 -6.26 2.41 8.03
C PHE A 112 -7.10 3.64 7.71
N ARG A 113 -6.46 4.80 7.74
CA ARG A 113 -7.01 6.07 7.29
C ARG A 113 -5.85 6.93 6.79
N ILE A 114 -6.11 7.78 5.79
CA ILE A 114 -5.10 8.70 5.28
C ILE A 114 -5.39 10.10 5.80
N ASP A 115 -4.44 10.67 6.54
CA ASP A 115 -4.52 12.04 7.05
C ASP A 115 -3.51 12.88 6.28
N TYR A 116 -3.96 13.61 5.24
CA TYR A 116 -3.07 14.44 4.43
C TYR A 116 -2.61 15.67 5.20
N ALA A 117 -1.35 16.02 5.03
CA ALA A 117 -0.76 17.21 5.63
C ALA A 117 -1.19 18.48 4.90
#